data_09631bee2f29c1c12f0c66864f9be9da
#
_entry.id   09631bee2f29c1c12f0c66864f9be9da
#
_cell.length_a   1.000
_cell.length_b   1.000
_cell.length_c   1.000
_cell.angle_alpha   90.00
_cell.angle_beta   90.00
_cell.angle_gamma   90.00
#
_symmetry.space_group_name_H-M   'P 1'
#
loop_
_entity.id
_entity.type
_entity.pdbx_description
1 polymer ?
#
loop_
_entity_poly.entity_id
_entity_poly.type
_entity_poly.pdbx_seq_one_letter_code
_entity_poly.pdbx_strand_id
1 'polypeptide(L)'
;MGKRVAVIGAGPSGLAQLRAFQSAKEKGADVPEVVCFERQSNWGGIWNYTWRTGTDEYGEPVHCSMYRYLWSNGPKECLEFADYTFEEHFGRPIASYPPRAVLWDYIKGRVEKAGVRDQIRFSTPVRHVEYNEDQQNFSVTVHSLAEDRMYTEDFDNVVVATGHFSTPNVPKFDGLETFNGRVMHAHDFRDALEFKDKD
;
A
#
# COMPACT_ATOMS: atom_id res chain seq x y z
N MET A 1 11.00 18.30 -22.40
CA MET A 1 9.91 17.59 -21.68
C MET A 1 10.15 17.80 -20.19
N GLY A 2 9.12 17.95 -19.38
CA GLY A 2 9.25 17.97 -17.91
C GLY A 2 9.74 16.61 -17.40
N LYS A 3 10.34 16.60 -16.20
CA LYS A 3 10.76 15.34 -15.54
C LYS A 3 9.56 14.45 -15.21
N ARG A 4 9.77 13.14 -15.24
CA ARG A 4 8.77 12.12 -14.89
C ARG A 4 9.23 11.33 -13.66
N VAL A 5 8.32 11.06 -12.74
CA VAL A 5 8.58 10.27 -11.53
C VAL A 5 7.61 9.10 -11.45
N ALA A 6 8.16 7.89 -11.32
CA ALA A 6 7.37 6.71 -10.95
C ALA A 6 7.32 6.55 -9.43
N VAL A 7 6.14 6.33 -8.87
CA VAL A 7 5.95 5.92 -7.46
C VAL A 7 5.44 4.49 -7.45
N ILE A 8 6.14 3.59 -6.75
CA ILE A 8 5.79 2.17 -6.70
C ILE A 8 5.09 1.86 -5.39
N GLY A 9 3.78 1.68 -5.45
CA GLY A 9 2.89 1.39 -4.33
C GLY A 9 2.09 2.60 -3.86
N ALA A 10 0.78 2.41 -3.70
CA ALA A 10 -0.17 3.40 -3.18
C ALA A 10 -0.60 3.10 -1.73
N GLY A 11 0.33 2.58 -0.92
CA GLY A 11 0.23 2.54 0.53
C GLY A 11 0.48 3.93 1.15
N PRO A 12 0.44 4.07 2.48
CA PRO A 12 0.58 5.37 3.16
C PRO A 12 1.80 6.19 2.71
N SER A 13 2.94 5.53 2.45
CA SER A 13 4.17 6.19 2.00
C SER A 13 4.04 6.76 0.59
N GLY A 14 3.55 5.96 -0.38
CA GLY A 14 3.33 6.43 -1.75
C GLY A 14 2.29 7.53 -1.81
N LEU A 15 1.19 7.38 -1.08
CA LEU A 15 0.14 8.40 -0.98
C LEU A 15 0.66 9.71 -0.36
N ALA A 16 1.54 9.63 0.65
CA ALA A 16 2.19 10.82 1.21
C ALA A 16 3.09 11.52 0.18
N GLN A 17 3.80 10.76 -0.65
CA GLN A 17 4.61 11.32 -1.73
C GLN A 17 3.76 12.02 -2.80
N LEU A 18 2.64 11.41 -3.23
CA LEU A 18 1.70 12.05 -4.17
C LEU A 18 1.15 13.36 -3.59
N ARG A 19 0.74 13.34 -2.33
CA ARG A 19 0.25 14.54 -1.64
C ARG A 19 1.33 15.63 -1.54
N ALA A 20 2.59 15.27 -1.33
CA ALA A 20 3.70 16.21 -1.27
C ALA A 20 3.90 16.92 -2.62
N PHE A 21 3.87 16.21 -3.74
CA PHE A 21 3.93 16.80 -5.08
C PHE A 21 2.71 17.69 -5.34
N GLN A 22 1.52 17.24 -4.98
CA GLN A 22 0.30 18.04 -5.14
C GLN A 22 0.38 19.35 -4.32
N SER A 23 0.83 19.27 -3.07
CA SER A 23 1.01 20.46 -2.21
C SER A 23 2.06 21.43 -2.77
N ALA A 24 3.14 20.92 -3.35
CA ALA A 24 4.14 21.77 -4.01
C ALA A 24 3.54 22.49 -5.24
N LYS A 25 2.76 21.76 -6.05
CA LYS A 25 2.05 22.32 -7.21
C LYS A 25 1.07 23.42 -6.81
N GLU A 26 0.28 23.20 -5.75
CA GLU A 26 -0.66 24.17 -5.19
C GLU A 26 0.05 25.48 -4.75
N LYS A 27 1.31 25.37 -4.33
CA LYS A 27 2.17 26.52 -3.96
C LYS A 27 2.90 27.14 -5.14
N GLY A 28 2.62 26.71 -6.36
CA GLY A 28 3.20 27.26 -7.60
C GLY A 28 4.59 26.72 -7.95
N ALA A 29 5.05 25.63 -7.29
CA ALA A 29 6.29 24.99 -7.68
C ALA A 29 6.14 24.23 -9.01
N ASP A 30 7.21 24.21 -9.80
CA ASP A 30 7.33 23.31 -10.95
C ASP A 30 7.54 21.88 -10.42
N VAL A 31 6.57 21.00 -10.70
CA VAL A 31 6.58 19.61 -10.25
C VAL A 31 6.65 18.67 -11.45
N PRO A 32 7.29 17.50 -11.30
CA PRO A 32 7.34 16.51 -12.37
C PRO A 32 5.95 15.92 -12.69
N GLU A 33 5.81 15.30 -13.84
CA GLU A 33 4.72 14.37 -14.11
C GLU A 33 4.89 13.15 -13.19
N VAL A 34 3.87 12.82 -12.40
CA VAL A 34 3.92 11.72 -11.43
C VAL A 34 2.96 10.61 -11.85
N VAL A 35 3.46 9.39 -11.92
CA VAL A 35 2.66 8.17 -12.13
C VAL A 35 2.89 7.22 -10.98
N CYS A 36 1.83 6.83 -10.30
CA CYS A 36 1.90 5.83 -9.23
C CYS A 36 1.35 4.49 -9.73
N PHE A 37 2.11 3.42 -9.53
CA PHE A 37 1.71 2.06 -9.86
C PHE A 37 1.32 1.30 -8.60
N GLU A 38 0.08 0.83 -8.55
CA GLU A 38 -0.47 0.04 -7.44
C GLU A 38 -0.95 -1.32 -7.93
N ARG A 39 -0.47 -2.39 -7.30
CA ARG A 39 -0.85 -3.76 -7.68
C ARG A 39 -2.27 -4.13 -7.29
N GLN A 40 -2.79 -3.57 -6.20
CA GLN A 40 -4.16 -3.79 -5.76
C GLN A 40 -5.14 -2.94 -6.58
N SER A 41 -6.40 -3.31 -6.56
CA SER A 41 -7.49 -2.54 -7.19
C SER A 41 -7.87 -1.28 -6.42
N ASN A 42 -7.24 -1.05 -5.26
CA ASN A 42 -7.49 0.11 -4.41
C ASN A 42 -6.22 0.54 -3.65
N TRP A 43 -6.21 1.76 -3.15
CA TRP A 43 -5.13 2.33 -2.36
C TRP A 43 -5.20 1.96 -0.88
N GLY A 44 -4.14 2.31 -0.12
CA GLY A 44 -4.07 2.12 1.32
C GLY A 44 -3.07 1.04 1.76
N GLY A 45 -2.48 0.30 0.81
CA GLY A 45 -1.50 -0.74 1.12
C GLY A 45 -2.07 -1.80 2.05
N ILE A 46 -1.37 -2.13 3.15
CA ILE A 46 -1.83 -3.12 4.13
C ILE A 46 -3.10 -2.69 4.88
N TRP A 47 -3.42 -1.38 4.94
CA TRP A 47 -4.64 -0.87 5.59
C TRP A 47 -5.90 -1.15 4.79
N ASN A 48 -5.75 -1.41 3.48
CA ASN A 48 -6.82 -1.93 2.62
C ASN A 48 -6.99 -3.43 2.88
N TYR A 49 -7.81 -3.76 3.89
CA TYR A 49 -8.03 -5.13 4.34
C TYR A 49 -8.62 -6.03 3.27
N THR A 50 -8.12 -7.23 3.17
CA THR A 50 -8.75 -8.35 2.46
C THR A 50 -8.85 -9.58 3.36
N TRP A 51 -9.91 -10.35 3.20
CA TRP A 51 -10.05 -11.66 3.84
C TRP A 51 -9.21 -12.75 3.17
N ARG A 52 -8.74 -12.51 1.94
CA ARG A 52 -7.99 -13.49 1.14
C ARG A 52 -6.60 -13.73 1.70
N THR A 53 -6.14 -14.96 1.54
CA THR A 53 -4.75 -15.41 1.76
C THR A 53 -4.25 -16.10 0.49
N GLY A 54 -2.96 -16.37 0.40
CA GLY A 54 -2.36 -17.00 -0.78
C GLY A 54 -2.31 -16.07 -1.99
N THR A 55 -3.21 -16.26 -2.95
CA THR A 55 -3.27 -15.47 -4.18
C THR A 55 -4.62 -14.76 -4.35
N ASP A 56 -4.61 -13.66 -5.08
CA ASP A 56 -5.80 -12.91 -5.48
C ASP A 56 -6.46 -13.47 -6.75
N GLU A 57 -7.44 -12.75 -7.30
CA GLU A 57 -8.17 -13.14 -8.52
C GLU A 57 -7.32 -13.17 -9.79
N TYR A 58 -6.15 -12.55 -9.76
CA TYR A 58 -5.19 -12.55 -10.87
C TYR A 58 -4.04 -13.54 -10.68
N GLY A 59 -4.08 -14.34 -9.61
CA GLY A 59 -3.00 -15.26 -9.26
C GLY A 59 -1.79 -14.57 -8.61
N GLU A 60 -1.89 -13.30 -8.26
CA GLU A 60 -0.84 -12.54 -7.58
C GLU A 60 -0.81 -12.87 -6.08
N PRO A 61 0.37 -13.01 -5.45
CA PRO A 61 0.45 -13.20 -4.02
C PRO A 61 -0.24 -12.06 -3.25
N VAL A 62 -1.10 -12.40 -2.29
CA VAL A 62 -1.76 -11.41 -1.44
C VAL A 62 -0.72 -10.70 -0.57
N HIS A 63 -0.57 -9.39 -0.78
CA HIS A 63 0.38 -8.55 -0.06
C HIS A 63 -0.02 -8.28 1.39
N CYS A 64 -1.34 -8.24 1.67
CA CYS A 64 -1.88 -7.78 2.94
C CYS A 64 -1.66 -8.81 4.05
N SER A 65 -1.00 -8.40 5.13
CA SER A 65 -0.85 -9.15 6.40
C SER A 65 -1.81 -8.67 7.50
N MET A 66 -2.76 -7.79 7.15
CA MET A 66 -3.70 -7.19 8.09
C MET A 66 -4.80 -8.17 8.50
N TYR A 67 -5.23 -8.13 9.77
CA TYR A 67 -6.39 -8.86 10.25
C TYR A 67 -7.56 -7.91 10.56
N ARG A 68 -8.77 -8.47 10.52
CA ARG A 68 -10.03 -7.72 10.46
C ARG A 68 -10.21 -6.72 11.61
N TYR A 69 -9.93 -7.14 12.83
CA TYR A 69 -10.19 -6.38 14.05
C TYR A 69 -8.93 -5.83 14.70
N LEU A 70 -7.89 -5.57 13.90
CA LEU A 70 -6.69 -4.91 14.41
C LEU A 70 -7.05 -3.51 14.94
N TRP A 71 -6.51 -3.19 16.10
CA TRP A 71 -6.44 -1.84 16.66
C TRP A 71 -5.05 -1.28 16.49
N SER A 72 -4.95 0.00 16.19
CA SER A 72 -3.64 0.64 16.12
C SER A 72 -2.91 0.52 17.47
N ASN A 73 -1.62 0.17 17.39
CA ASN A 73 -0.71 0.16 18.54
C ASN A 73 -0.02 1.52 18.75
N GLY A 74 -0.26 2.49 17.86
CA GLY A 74 0.15 3.88 17.99
C GLY A 74 -1.06 4.79 18.24
N PRO A 75 -0.92 5.82 19.10
CA PRO A 75 -1.98 6.78 19.32
C PRO A 75 -2.21 7.64 18.06
N LYS A 76 -3.46 8.00 17.79
CA LYS A 76 -3.83 8.81 16.61
C LYS A 76 -3.07 10.14 16.58
N GLU A 77 -2.73 10.68 17.71
CA GLU A 77 -1.96 11.92 17.86
C GLU A 77 -0.54 11.81 17.25
N CYS A 78 0.00 10.59 17.16
CA CYS A 78 1.28 10.29 16.48
C CYS A 78 1.08 9.80 15.04
N LEU A 79 -0.16 9.50 14.64
CA LEU A 79 -0.50 9.00 13.30
C LEU A 79 -1.12 10.09 12.43
N GLU A 80 -1.48 11.22 13.02
CA GLU A 80 -2.12 12.34 12.35
C GLU A 80 -1.15 13.01 11.37
N PHE A 81 -1.66 13.31 10.19
CA PHE A 81 -0.91 14.08 9.20
C PHE A 81 -0.98 15.58 9.54
N ALA A 82 0.12 16.30 9.34
CA ALA A 82 0.20 17.72 9.64
C ALA A 82 -0.79 18.59 8.83
N ASP A 83 -1.23 18.12 7.69
CA ASP A 83 -2.14 18.80 6.76
C ASP A 83 -3.56 18.24 6.75
N TYR A 84 -3.86 17.28 7.64
CA TYR A 84 -5.19 16.65 7.72
C TYR A 84 -5.38 15.94 9.06
N THR A 85 -6.28 16.44 9.89
CA THR A 85 -6.52 15.90 11.23
C THR A 85 -7.63 14.85 11.25
N PHE A 86 -7.64 13.99 12.28
CA PHE A 86 -8.76 13.07 12.51
C PHE A 86 -10.05 13.80 12.78
N GLU A 87 -10.01 14.90 13.52
CA GLU A 87 -11.19 15.70 13.83
C GLU A 87 -11.76 16.37 12.56
N GLU A 88 -10.89 16.87 11.69
CA GLU A 88 -11.30 17.41 10.39
C GLU A 88 -12.00 16.35 9.53
N HIS A 89 -11.47 15.12 9.54
CA HIS A 89 -12.03 14.03 8.75
C HIS A 89 -13.38 13.53 9.29
N PHE A 90 -13.47 13.28 10.60
CA PHE A 90 -14.65 12.65 11.20
C PHE A 90 -15.68 13.66 11.76
N GLY A 91 -15.33 14.94 11.88
CA GLY A 91 -16.18 15.97 12.50
C GLY A 91 -16.49 15.72 13.97
N ARG A 92 -15.73 14.83 14.63
CA ARG A 92 -15.92 14.47 16.05
C ARG A 92 -14.63 13.87 16.63
N PRO A 93 -14.46 13.88 17.96
CA PRO A 93 -13.36 13.19 18.60
C PRO A 93 -13.36 11.68 18.31
N ILE A 94 -12.17 11.14 18.09
CA ILE A 94 -11.90 9.71 17.86
C ILE A 94 -11.00 9.20 19.00
N ALA A 95 -11.18 7.95 19.39
CA ALA A 95 -10.33 7.31 20.38
C ALA A 95 -8.85 7.36 19.97
N SER A 96 -7.93 7.54 20.93
CA SER A 96 -6.50 7.65 20.67
C SER A 96 -5.92 6.43 19.94
N TYR A 97 -6.42 5.25 20.22
CA TYR A 97 -6.02 4.02 19.50
C TYR A 97 -7.17 3.56 18.59
N PRO A 98 -7.20 4.01 17.33
CA PRO A 98 -8.32 3.71 16.46
C PRO A 98 -8.27 2.29 15.90
N PRO A 99 -9.42 1.67 15.63
CA PRO A 99 -9.48 0.44 14.85
C PRO A 99 -8.91 0.64 13.43
N ARG A 100 -8.40 -0.43 12.84
CA ARG A 100 -7.89 -0.45 11.47
C ARG A 100 -8.80 0.25 10.46
N ALA A 101 -10.10 -0.04 10.52
CA ALA A 101 -11.07 0.52 9.58
C ALA A 101 -11.16 2.06 9.66
N VAL A 102 -11.07 2.60 10.87
CA VAL A 102 -11.06 4.06 11.12
C VAL A 102 -9.79 4.69 10.55
N LEU A 103 -8.63 4.05 10.78
CA LEU A 103 -7.37 4.56 10.25
C LEU A 103 -7.31 4.47 8.71
N TRP A 104 -7.82 3.39 8.12
CA TRP A 104 -7.90 3.28 6.67
C TRP A 104 -8.81 4.35 6.07
N ASP A 105 -9.98 4.61 6.67
CA ASP A 105 -10.90 5.64 6.21
C ASP A 105 -10.29 7.05 6.28
N TYR A 106 -9.56 7.33 7.36
CA TYR A 106 -8.80 8.56 7.53
C TYR A 106 -7.71 8.75 6.46
N ILE A 107 -6.90 7.71 6.18
CA ILE A 107 -5.87 7.74 5.13
C ILE A 107 -6.52 8.00 3.77
N LYS A 108 -7.61 7.30 3.47
CA LYS A 108 -8.39 7.45 2.25
C LYS A 108 -8.93 8.87 2.10
N GLY A 109 -9.57 9.41 3.14
CA GLY A 109 -10.15 10.75 3.09
C GLY A 109 -9.12 11.84 2.80
N ARG A 110 -7.91 11.75 3.37
CA ARG A 110 -6.81 12.67 3.05
C ARG A 110 -6.46 12.67 1.57
N VAL A 111 -6.38 11.49 0.96
CA VAL A 111 -5.98 11.34 -0.45
C VAL A 111 -7.08 11.77 -1.40
N GLU A 112 -8.33 11.48 -1.05
CA GLU A 112 -9.50 11.96 -1.81
C GLU A 112 -9.57 13.49 -1.79
N LYS A 113 -9.37 14.12 -0.64
CA LYS A 113 -9.29 15.59 -0.52
C LYS A 113 -8.15 16.19 -1.34
N ALA A 114 -7.03 15.48 -1.44
CA ALA A 114 -5.88 15.91 -2.25
C ALA A 114 -6.11 15.79 -3.77
N GLY A 115 -7.10 15.03 -4.22
CA GLY A 115 -7.41 14.86 -5.64
C GLY A 115 -6.32 14.15 -6.45
N VAL A 116 -5.52 13.26 -5.83
CA VAL A 116 -4.38 12.60 -6.50
C VAL A 116 -4.72 11.23 -7.10
N ARG A 117 -5.98 10.83 -7.09
CA ARG A 117 -6.42 9.50 -7.57
C ARG A 117 -6.04 9.24 -9.02
N ASP A 118 -6.15 10.23 -9.88
CA ASP A 118 -5.89 10.10 -11.31
C ASP A 118 -4.40 9.86 -11.64
N GLN A 119 -3.51 10.07 -10.67
CA GLN A 119 -2.10 9.75 -10.78
C GLN A 119 -1.80 8.27 -10.51
N ILE A 120 -2.79 7.49 -10.06
CA ILE A 120 -2.61 6.09 -9.62
C ILE A 120 -3.19 5.14 -10.66
N ARG A 121 -2.35 4.26 -11.17
CA ARG A 121 -2.73 3.11 -12.02
C ARG A 121 -2.89 1.90 -11.14
N PHE A 122 -4.13 1.55 -10.85
CA PHE A 122 -4.49 0.37 -10.05
C PHE A 122 -4.35 -0.92 -10.85
N SER A 123 -4.33 -2.06 -10.15
CA SER A 123 -4.16 -3.39 -10.75
C SER A 123 -2.98 -3.45 -11.73
N THR A 124 -1.89 -2.74 -11.36
CA THR A 124 -0.72 -2.57 -12.21
C THR A 124 0.56 -2.80 -11.41
N PRO A 125 0.91 -4.06 -11.09
CA PRO A 125 2.16 -4.38 -10.42
C PRO A 125 3.38 -4.02 -11.29
N VAL A 126 4.40 -3.43 -10.65
CA VAL A 126 5.72 -3.26 -11.24
C VAL A 126 6.44 -4.59 -11.19
N ARG A 127 6.97 -5.04 -12.32
CA ARG A 127 7.69 -6.30 -12.48
C ARG A 127 9.20 -6.13 -12.46
N HIS A 128 9.67 -5.05 -13.05
CA HIS A 128 11.09 -4.78 -13.16
C HIS A 128 11.36 -3.28 -13.20
N VAL A 129 12.50 -2.88 -12.64
CA VAL A 129 13.04 -1.52 -12.75
C VAL A 129 14.50 -1.65 -13.09
N GLU A 130 14.92 -1.03 -14.17
CA GLU A 130 16.30 -1.01 -14.62
C GLU A 130 16.77 0.43 -14.81
N TYR A 131 17.96 0.75 -14.34
CA TYR A 131 18.60 2.03 -14.60
C TYR A 131 19.42 1.97 -15.88
N ASN A 132 19.16 2.88 -16.80
CA ASN A 132 19.89 3.04 -18.03
C ASN A 132 20.97 4.12 -17.84
N GLU A 133 22.23 3.71 -17.81
CA GLU A 133 23.36 4.62 -17.57
C GLU A 133 23.58 5.60 -18.76
N ASP A 134 23.33 5.16 -20.00
CA ASP A 134 23.52 6.00 -21.20
C ASP A 134 22.47 7.11 -21.29
N GLN A 135 21.23 6.81 -20.91
CA GLN A 135 20.09 7.74 -20.94
C GLN A 135 19.88 8.45 -19.60
N GLN A 136 20.52 8.00 -18.54
CA GLN A 136 20.38 8.49 -17.17
C GLN A 136 18.92 8.52 -16.70
N ASN A 137 18.18 7.46 -17.01
CA ASN A 137 16.78 7.27 -16.63
C ASN A 137 16.50 5.84 -16.16
N PHE A 138 15.29 5.60 -15.68
CA PHE A 138 14.81 4.29 -15.25
C PHE A 138 13.75 3.78 -16.23
N SER A 139 13.94 2.56 -16.74
CA SER A 139 12.90 1.81 -17.45
C SER A 139 12.09 1.00 -16.44
N VAL A 140 10.80 1.29 -16.33
CA VAL A 140 9.86 0.63 -15.39
C VAL A 140 8.92 -0.26 -16.17
N THR A 141 9.07 -1.59 -16.01
CA THR A 141 8.20 -2.59 -16.63
C THR A 141 7.06 -2.96 -15.70
N VAL A 142 5.85 -2.86 -16.18
CA VAL A 142 4.61 -3.10 -15.43
C VAL A 142 3.70 -4.08 -16.14
N HIS A 143 2.78 -4.70 -15.39
CA HIS A 143 1.73 -5.57 -15.91
C HIS A 143 0.36 -4.96 -15.62
N SER A 144 -0.36 -4.51 -16.64
CA SER A 144 -1.78 -4.18 -16.50
C SER A 144 -2.57 -5.48 -16.34
N LEU A 145 -2.99 -5.80 -15.10
CA LEU A 145 -3.71 -7.05 -14.83
C LEU A 145 -5.10 -7.09 -15.47
N ALA A 146 -5.75 -5.93 -15.58
CA ALA A 146 -7.07 -5.83 -16.21
C ALA A 146 -7.04 -6.07 -17.71
N GLU A 147 -5.94 -5.74 -18.38
CA GLU A 147 -5.74 -5.90 -19.83
C GLU A 147 -4.87 -7.11 -20.17
N ASP A 148 -4.31 -7.78 -19.15
CA ASP A 148 -3.29 -8.81 -19.27
C ASP A 148 -2.13 -8.40 -20.20
N ARG A 149 -1.61 -7.19 -20.01
CA ARG A 149 -0.63 -6.58 -20.90
C ARG A 149 0.60 -6.07 -20.14
N MET A 150 1.77 -6.53 -20.56
CA MET A 150 3.06 -5.98 -20.14
C MET A 150 3.42 -4.75 -20.97
N TYR A 151 3.97 -3.72 -20.33
CA TYR A 151 4.55 -2.57 -21.00
C TYR A 151 5.64 -1.91 -20.17
N THR A 152 6.49 -1.11 -20.81
CA THR A 152 7.59 -0.39 -20.17
C THR A 152 7.46 1.10 -20.45
N GLU A 153 7.72 1.91 -19.43
CA GLU A 153 7.80 3.37 -19.53
C GLU A 153 9.08 3.87 -18.86
N ASP A 154 9.59 4.99 -19.38
CA ASP A 154 10.80 5.61 -18.86
C ASP A 154 10.49 6.77 -17.92
N PHE A 155 11.30 6.87 -16.83
CA PHE A 155 11.18 7.86 -15.77
C PHE A 155 12.55 8.40 -15.39
N ASP A 156 12.61 9.70 -15.04
CA ASP A 156 13.85 10.30 -14.52
C ASP A 156 14.17 9.84 -13.10
N ASN A 157 13.13 9.55 -12.31
CA ASN A 157 13.27 9.11 -10.91
C ASN A 157 12.25 8.04 -10.56
N VAL A 158 12.61 7.19 -9.61
CA VAL A 158 11.73 6.16 -9.03
C VAL A 158 11.69 6.29 -7.52
N VAL A 159 10.48 6.30 -6.96
CA VAL A 159 10.21 6.26 -5.52
C VAL A 159 9.68 4.88 -5.17
N VAL A 160 10.43 4.12 -4.38
CA VAL A 160 10.03 2.80 -3.92
C VAL A 160 9.25 2.94 -2.62
N ALA A 161 7.94 2.66 -2.66
CA ALA A 161 7.00 2.75 -1.55
C ALA A 161 6.21 1.44 -1.34
N THR A 162 6.88 0.30 -1.54
CA THR A 162 6.29 -1.04 -1.61
C THR A 162 5.90 -1.64 -0.25
N GLY A 163 6.23 -0.97 0.85
CA GLY A 163 6.03 -1.50 2.20
C GLY A 163 7.03 -2.61 2.55
N HIS A 164 6.85 -3.28 3.70
CA HIS A 164 7.82 -4.24 4.23
C HIS A 164 7.21 -5.50 4.86
N PHE A 165 5.88 -5.66 4.86
CA PHE A 165 5.19 -6.82 5.46
C PHE A 165 4.50 -7.72 4.42
N SER A 166 4.99 -7.76 3.18
CA SER A 166 4.35 -8.50 2.09
C SER A 166 4.74 -9.98 2.03
N THR A 167 6.01 -10.27 2.26
CA THR A 167 6.54 -11.64 2.12
C THR A 167 6.85 -12.20 3.49
N PRO A 168 6.18 -13.30 3.90
CA PRO A 168 6.43 -13.92 5.19
C PRO A 168 7.82 -14.58 5.22
N ASN A 169 8.57 -14.33 6.30
CA ASN A 169 9.76 -15.10 6.61
C ASN A 169 9.35 -16.30 7.47
N VAL A 170 9.38 -17.49 6.91
CA VAL A 170 8.96 -18.72 7.59
C VAL A 170 10.21 -19.49 8.04
N PRO A 171 10.61 -19.38 9.32
CA PRO A 171 11.75 -20.12 9.85
C PRO A 171 11.45 -21.63 9.94
N LYS A 172 12.50 -22.44 9.85
CA LYS A 172 12.39 -23.86 10.15
C LYS A 172 12.53 -24.09 11.65
N PHE A 173 11.64 -24.91 12.18
CA PHE A 173 11.71 -25.43 13.55
C PHE A 173 11.75 -26.95 13.48
N ASP A 174 12.77 -27.55 14.08
CA ASP A 174 12.91 -29.02 14.12
C ASP A 174 11.70 -29.64 14.86
N GLY A 175 11.07 -30.62 14.25
CA GLY A 175 9.91 -31.32 14.81
C GLY A 175 8.55 -30.65 14.46
N LEU A 176 8.54 -29.48 13.82
CA LEU A 176 7.28 -28.82 13.44
C LEU A 176 6.46 -29.67 12.47
N GLU A 177 7.12 -30.47 11.63
CA GLU A 177 6.51 -31.40 10.68
C GLU A 177 5.76 -32.56 11.36
N THR A 178 6.03 -32.82 12.63
CA THR A 178 5.34 -33.85 13.42
C THR A 178 4.13 -33.32 14.17
N PHE A 179 3.92 -32.02 14.17
CA PHE A 179 2.77 -31.40 14.81
C PHE A 179 1.49 -31.64 14.00
N ASN A 180 0.52 -32.32 14.60
CA ASN A 180 -0.74 -32.67 13.93
C ASN A 180 -1.78 -31.54 13.92
N GLY A 181 -1.51 -30.41 14.55
CA GLY A 181 -2.39 -29.26 14.57
C GLY A 181 -2.19 -28.33 13.37
N ARG A 182 -2.97 -27.27 13.30
CA ARG A 182 -2.83 -26.24 12.26
C ARG A 182 -1.61 -25.37 12.54
N VAL A 183 -0.70 -25.27 11.57
CA VAL A 183 0.42 -24.33 11.56
C VAL A 183 0.10 -23.21 10.57
N MET A 184 0.28 -21.97 11.01
CA MET A 184 -0.01 -20.80 10.19
C MET A 184 0.99 -19.69 10.49
N HIS A 185 1.45 -18.99 9.46
CA HIS A 185 2.21 -17.76 9.64
C HIS A 185 1.25 -16.59 9.99
N ALA A 186 1.68 -15.67 10.84
CA ALA A 186 0.87 -14.51 11.24
C ALA A 186 0.42 -13.63 10.05
N HIS A 187 1.17 -13.65 8.94
CA HIS A 187 0.79 -13.00 7.69
C HIS A 187 -0.60 -13.43 7.19
N ASP A 188 -0.98 -14.70 7.40
CA ASP A 188 -2.24 -15.27 6.90
C ASP A 188 -3.37 -15.24 7.92
N PHE A 189 -3.12 -14.74 9.13
CA PHE A 189 -4.17 -14.52 10.11
C PHE A 189 -5.11 -13.39 9.65
N ARG A 190 -6.41 -13.68 9.58
CA ARG A 190 -7.43 -12.71 9.11
C ARG A 190 -8.50 -12.41 10.14
N ASP A 191 -8.95 -13.40 10.89
CA ASP A 191 -10.05 -13.27 11.85
C ASP A 191 -9.92 -14.29 12.97
N ALA A 192 -10.08 -13.85 14.22
CA ALA A 192 -10.08 -14.74 15.39
C ALA A 192 -11.27 -15.69 15.44
N LEU A 193 -12.35 -15.41 14.72
CA LEU A 193 -13.54 -16.26 14.69
C LEU A 193 -13.25 -17.66 14.11
N GLU A 194 -12.18 -17.79 13.31
CA GLU A 194 -11.73 -19.09 12.80
C GLU A 194 -11.30 -20.06 13.92
N PHE A 195 -10.95 -19.53 15.09
CA PHE A 195 -10.43 -20.29 16.24
C PHE A 195 -11.44 -20.38 17.39
N LYS A 196 -12.66 -19.89 17.18
CA LYS A 196 -13.71 -19.98 18.18
C LYS A 196 -14.02 -21.47 18.47
N ASP A 197 -14.12 -21.79 19.76
CA ASP A 197 -14.42 -23.15 20.27
C ASP A 197 -13.39 -24.21 19.80
N LYS A 198 -12.12 -23.82 19.60
CA LYS A 198 -11.00 -24.70 19.32
C LYS A 198 -9.99 -24.63 20.47
N ASP A 199 -9.44 -25.81 20.83
CA ASP A 199 -8.37 -25.96 21.82
C ASP A 199 -7.01 -25.64 21.20
#